data_104a195631223737a1ef1398e479e0c6
#
_entry.id   104a195631223737a1ef1398e479e0c6
#
_cell.length_a   1.000
_cell.length_b   1.000
_cell.length_c   1.000
_cell.angle_alpha   90.00
_cell.angle_beta   90.00
_cell.angle_gamma   90.00
#
_symmetry.space_group_name_H-M   'P 1'
#
loop_
_entity.id
_entity.type
_entity.pdbx_description
1 polymer ?
#
loop_
_entity_poly.entity_id
_entity_poly.type
_entity_poly.pdbx_seq_one_letter_code
_entity_poly.pdbx_strand_id
1 'polypeptide(L)'
;HSLIDLQVNAKGDTHIDLHHTTEDTGIAIGEAIKKAAGNRKGIRRYASTMIPMDETLSRVSIDVSNRPYLIWKVNLAVEKLGEMDTELFKEWFQAFSQSAGVTLHVENIYGENSHHKIESCYKGLARSLKDALAIDKRIKNSIPSTKGSI
;
A
#
# COMPACT_ATOMS: atom_id res chain seq x y z
N HIS A 1 11.82 -2.55 -2.55
CA HIS A 1 11.55 -2.72 -1.12
C HIS A 1 10.64 -3.93 -0.84
N SER A 2 9.65 -4.19 -1.68
CA SER A 2 8.77 -5.37 -1.54
C SER A 2 9.43 -6.69 -2.00
N LEU A 3 10.44 -6.63 -2.85
CA LEU A 3 11.02 -7.75 -3.60
C LEU A 3 10.00 -8.47 -4.51
N ILE A 4 8.95 -7.77 -4.89
CA ILE A 4 7.99 -8.20 -5.92
C ILE A 4 8.50 -7.68 -7.25
N ASP A 5 8.57 -8.53 -8.28
CA ASP A 5 8.82 -8.10 -9.64
C ASP A 5 7.56 -7.47 -10.20
N LEU A 6 7.63 -6.18 -10.50
CA LEU A 6 6.50 -5.37 -10.94
C LEU A 6 6.82 -4.70 -12.27
N GLN A 7 5.99 -4.95 -13.27
CA GLN A 7 6.02 -4.23 -14.54
C GLN A 7 4.73 -3.42 -14.67
N VAL A 8 4.85 -2.12 -14.82
CA VAL A 8 3.72 -1.20 -14.99
C VAL A 8 3.86 -0.47 -16.32
N ASN A 9 2.79 -0.48 -17.09
CA ASN A 9 2.66 0.34 -18.30
C ASN A 9 1.29 1.04 -18.20
N ALA A 10 1.32 2.34 -17.94
CA ALA A 10 0.12 3.16 -17.80
C ALA A 10 0.07 4.20 -18.91
N LYS A 11 -1.08 4.28 -19.58
CA LYS A 11 -1.41 5.32 -20.55
C LYS A 11 -2.81 5.83 -20.24
N GLY A 12 -2.92 7.07 -19.81
CA GLY A 12 -4.18 7.67 -19.41
C GLY A 12 -4.42 9.03 -20.05
N ASP A 13 -5.47 9.67 -19.65
CA ASP A 13 -5.94 10.98 -20.08
C ASP A 13 -5.28 12.13 -19.30
N THR A 14 -3.95 12.03 -19.12
CA THR A 14 -3.13 12.98 -18.35
C THR A 14 -3.17 14.42 -18.86
N HIS A 15 -3.74 14.63 -20.07
CA HIS A 15 -4.03 15.95 -20.62
C HIS A 15 -5.23 16.63 -19.95
N ILE A 16 -6.06 15.89 -19.22
CA ILE A 16 -7.15 16.40 -18.38
C ILE A 16 -6.57 16.69 -17.00
N ASP A 17 -6.19 15.65 -16.29
CA ASP A 17 -5.46 15.68 -15.01
C ASP A 17 -4.79 14.32 -14.74
N LEU A 18 -4.21 14.13 -13.56
CA LEU A 18 -3.56 12.87 -13.17
C LEU A 18 -4.47 11.96 -12.35
N HIS A 19 -5.73 12.33 -12.07
CA HIS A 19 -6.61 11.61 -11.15
C HIS A 19 -6.89 10.18 -11.62
N HIS A 20 -7.50 10.04 -12.79
CA HIS A 20 -7.89 8.73 -13.33
C HIS A 20 -6.70 7.78 -13.44
N THR A 21 -5.57 8.25 -13.99
CA THR A 21 -4.38 7.42 -14.17
C THR A 21 -3.80 6.98 -12.82
N THR A 22 -3.84 7.85 -11.82
CA THR A 22 -3.37 7.53 -10.46
C THR A 22 -4.26 6.47 -9.81
N GLU A 23 -5.57 6.68 -9.83
CA GLU A 23 -6.54 5.74 -9.26
C GLU A 23 -6.48 4.38 -9.96
N ASP A 24 -6.50 4.35 -11.30
CA ASP A 24 -6.47 3.12 -12.10
C ASP A 24 -5.18 2.31 -11.88
N THR A 25 -4.03 2.97 -11.69
CA THR A 25 -2.79 2.27 -11.33
C THR A 25 -2.88 1.64 -9.95
N GLY A 26 -3.52 2.31 -8.99
CA GLY A 26 -3.80 1.75 -7.66
C GLY A 26 -4.70 0.52 -7.74
N ILE A 27 -5.77 0.59 -8.53
CA ILE A 27 -6.70 -0.53 -8.78
C ILE A 27 -5.95 -1.71 -9.41
N ALA A 28 -5.25 -1.48 -10.52
CA ALA A 28 -4.59 -2.54 -11.28
C ALA A 28 -3.50 -3.26 -10.45
N ILE A 29 -2.69 -2.51 -9.71
CA ILE A 29 -1.67 -3.08 -8.82
C ILE A 29 -2.33 -3.85 -7.67
N GLY A 30 -3.40 -3.31 -7.08
CA GLY A 30 -4.15 -3.97 -6.02
C GLY A 30 -4.74 -5.31 -6.47
N GLU A 31 -5.39 -5.36 -7.64
CA GLU A 31 -5.92 -6.58 -8.23
C GLU A 31 -4.83 -7.61 -8.54
N ALA A 32 -3.70 -7.17 -9.08
CA ALA A 32 -2.56 -8.03 -9.37
C ALA A 32 -1.99 -8.67 -8.08
N ILE A 33 -1.84 -7.91 -7.01
CA ILE A 33 -1.41 -8.40 -5.69
C ILE A 33 -2.43 -9.38 -5.12
N LYS A 34 -3.73 -9.07 -5.19
CA LYS A 34 -4.81 -9.97 -4.74
C LYS A 34 -4.77 -11.30 -5.47
N LYS A 35 -4.61 -11.26 -6.80
CA LYS A 35 -4.50 -12.45 -7.64
C LYS A 35 -3.25 -13.26 -7.32
N ALA A 36 -2.12 -12.61 -7.14
CA ALA A 36 -0.84 -13.28 -6.81
C ALA A 36 -0.87 -13.92 -5.42
N ALA A 37 -1.54 -13.32 -4.43
CA ALA A 37 -1.71 -13.88 -3.09
C ALA A 37 -2.61 -15.14 -3.07
N GLY A 38 -3.41 -15.37 -4.10
CA GLY A 38 -4.21 -16.59 -4.28
C GLY A 38 -5.13 -16.86 -3.09
N ASN A 39 -5.05 -18.07 -2.55
CA ASN A 39 -5.88 -18.52 -1.42
C ASN A 39 -5.37 -18.07 -0.04
N ARG A 40 -4.26 -17.34 0.00
CA ARG A 40 -3.65 -16.78 1.23
C ARG A 40 -3.27 -17.81 2.31
N LYS A 41 -3.11 -19.07 1.92
CA LYS A 41 -2.66 -20.11 2.85
C LYS A 41 -1.21 -19.91 3.24
N GLY A 42 -0.92 -20.02 4.53
CA GLY A 42 0.43 -19.97 5.07
C GLY A 42 1.08 -18.59 5.11
N ILE A 43 0.42 -17.52 4.67
CA ILE A 43 0.99 -16.16 4.78
C ILE A 43 1.00 -15.70 6.25
N ARG A 44 1.88 -14.76 6.58
CA ARG A 44 1.89 -14.12 7.90
C ARG A 44 0.66 -13.25 8.15
N ARG A 45 0.04 -12.73 7.09
CA ARG A 45 -1.16 -11.92 7.08
C ARG A 45 -0.99 -10.50 7.58
N TYR A 46 -0.32 -10.29 8.72
CA TYR A 46 -0.12 -8.97 9.33
C TYR A 46 1.32 -8.53 9.21
N ALA A 47 1.53 -7.25 8.99
CA ALA A 47 2.84 -6.63 9.13
C ALA A 47 2.69 -5.14 9.46
N SER A 48 3.71 -4.62 10.14
CA SER A 48 3.84 -3.20 10.42
C SER A 48 5.29 -2.79 10.25
N THR A 49 5.51 -1.67 9.58
CA THR A 49 6.84 -1.18 9.28
C THR A 49 6.93 0.30 9.63
N MET A 50 8.02 0.68 10.30
CA MET A 50 8.41 2.07 10.48
C MET A 50 9.56 2.39 9.52
N ILE A 51 9.41 3.45 8.74
CA ILE A 51 10.38 3.88 7.73
C ILE A 51 10.88 5.27 8.07
N PRO A 52 12.14 5.40 8.47
CA PRO A 52 12.80 6.69 8.53
C PRO A 52 13.23 7.11 7.11
N MET A 53 13.16 8.37 6.82
CA MET A 53 13.69 9.01 5.63
C MET A 53 14.12 10.42 6.00
N ASP A 54 15.43 10.59 6.23
CA ASP A 54 16.05 11.80 6.78
C ASP A 54 15.29 12.29 8.03
N GLU A 55 14.65 13.45 7.98
CA GLU A 55 13.90 14.06 9.08
C GLU A 55 12.49 13.46 9.26
N THR A 56 12.07 12.55 8.38
CA THR A 56 10.71 12.00 8.35
C THR A 56 10.66 10.59 8.94
N LEU A 57 9.61 10.29 9.67
CA LEU A 57 9.26 8.95 10.11
C LEU A 57 7.80 8.65 9.75
N SER A 58 7.59 7.55 9.02
CA SER A 58 6.25 7.06 8.70
C SER A 58 6.05 5.63 9.18
N ARG A 59 4.79 5.28 9.50
CA ARG A 59 4.35 3.94 9.90
C ARG A 59 3.30 3.44 8.92
N VAL A 60 3.49 2.20 8.44
CA VAL A 60 2.49 1.51 7.62
C VAL A 60 2.18 0.15 8.23
N SER A 61 0.91 -0.14 8.42
CA SER A 61 0.42 -1.43 8.94
C SER A 61 -0.60 -2.03 8.00
N ILE A 62 -0.52 -3.34 7.74
CA ILE A 62 -1.39 -4.05 6.81
C ILE A 62 -1.98 -5.31 7.43
N ASP A 63 -3.24 -5.59 7.14
CA ASP A 63 -3.92 -6.89 7.34
C ASP A 63 -4.45 -7.38 5.98
N VAL A 64 -3.91 -8.49 5.49
CA VAL A 64 -4.34 -9.14 4.24
C VAL A 64 -5.59 -9.97 4.51
N SER A 65 -6.70 -9.30 4.80
CA SER A 65 -7.91 -9.87 5.40
C SER A 65 -9.09 -10.04 4.45
N ASN A 66 -8.99 -9.60 3.20
CA ASN A 66 -10.12 -9.44 2.27
C ASN A 66 -11.21 -8.49 2.79
N ARG A 67 -10.87 -7.61 3.71
CA ARG A 67 -11.71 -6.52 4.22
C ARG A 67 -11.02 -5.20 3.92
N PRO A 68 -11.36 -4.56 2.79
CA PRO A 68 -10.72 -3.31 2.39
C PRO A 68 -11.07 -2.18 3.36
N TYR A 69 -10.05 -1.52 3.85
CA TYR A 69 -10.20 -0.32 4.67
C TYR A 69 -8.91 0.50 4.65
N LEU A 70 -9.00 1.80 4.46
CA LEU A 70 -7.85 2.70 4.57
C LEU A 70 -8.02 3.65 5.76
N ILE A 71 -7.03 3.70 6.63
CA ILE A 71 -6.79 4.81 7.53
C ILE A 71 -5.61 5.63 6.97
N TRP A 72 -5.88 6.89 6.66
CA TRP A 72 -4.91 7.83 6.13
C TRP A 72 -4.66 8.96 7.11
N LYS A 73 -3.44 9.02 7.67
CA LYS A 73 -2.99 10.06 8.61
C LYS A 73 -1.68 10.67 8.12
N VAL A 74 -1.71 11.17 6.88
CA VAL A 74 -0.58 11.85 6.27
C VAL A 74 -1.01 13.26 5.89
N ASN A 75 -0.36 14.25 6.49
CA ASN A 75 -0.58 15.64 6.17
C ASN A 75 0.57 16.17 5.32
N LEU A 76 0.25 16.61 4.12
CA LEU A 76 1.20 17.22 3.18
C LEU A 76 0.96 18.72 3.18
N ALA A 77 2.03 19.49 3.42
CA ALA A 77 1.96 20.94 3.58
C ALA A 77 1.84 21.70 2.24
N VAL A 78 2.00 21.00 1.13
CA VAL A 78 1.98 21.57 -0.24
C VAL A 78 0.86 20.94 -1.05
N GLU A 79 0.30 21.72 -1.97
CA GLU A 79 -0.78 21.25 -2.86
C GLU A 79 -0.26 20.31 -3.96
N LYS A 80 1.00 20.49 -4.38
CA LYS A 80 1.62 19.70 -5.45
C LYS A 80 3.02 19.23 -5.09
N LEU A 81 3.37 18.04 -5.59
CA LEU A 81 4.74 17.53 -5.67
C LEU A 81 5.09 17.34 -7.15
N GLY A 82 5.90 18.26 -7.70
CA GLY A 82 6.08 18.38 -9.15
C GLY A 82 4.74 18.76 -9.79
N GLU A 83 4.28 17.96 -10.74
CA GLU A 83 3.00 18.17 -11.43
C GLU A 83 1.81 17.44 -10.73
N MET A 84 2.09 16.58 -9.76
CA MET A 84 1.08 15.74 -9.11
C MET A 84 0.44 16.45 -7.93
N ASP A 85 -0.89 16.52 -7.89
CA ASP A 85 -1.65 17.01 -6.76
C ASP A 85 -1.51 16.06 -5.57
N THR A 86 -1.27 16.60 -4.38
CA THR A 86 -0.93 15.78 -3.20
C THR A 86 -2.10 14.96 -2.67
N GLU A 87 -3.33 15.35 -2.97
CA GLU A 87 -4.54 14.57 -2.65
C GLU A 87 -4.57 13.21 -3.36
N LEU A 88 -3.97 13.12 -4.57
CA LEU A 88 -3.95 11.91 -5.39
C LEU A 88 -3.17 10.76 -4.74
N PHE A 89 -2.26 11.04 -3.84
CA PHE A 89 -1.57 9.97 -3.11
C PHE A 89 -2.56 9.19 -2.23
N LYS A 90 -3.47 9.88 -1.55
CA LYS A 90 -4.52 9.22 -0.77
C LYS A 90 -5.45 8.39 -1.67
N GLU A 91 -5.84 8.93 -2.82
CA GLU A 91 -6.69 8.22 -3.79
C GLU A 91 -6.02 6.94 -4.28
N TRP A 92 -4.73 6.98 -4.60
CA TRP A 92 -3.98 5.78 -4.95
C TRP A 92 -4.00 4.72 -3.84
N PHE A 93 -3.70 5.11 -2.59
CA PHE A 93 -3.71 4.19 -1.44
C PHE A 93 -5.11 3.63 -1.17
N GLN A 94 -6.16 4.43 -1.39
CA GLN A 94 -7.56 4.01 -1.25
C GLN A 94 -7.92 2.97 -2.31
N ALA A 95 -7.64 3.26 -3.58
CA ALA A 95 -7.87 2.36 -4.71
C ALA A 95 -7.12 1.04 -4.54
N PHE A 96 -5.84 1.11 -4.15
CA PHE A 96 -5.04 -0.07 -3.85
C PHE A 96 -5.62 -0.91 -2.70
N SER A 97 -5.97 -0.28 -1.57
CA SER A 97 -6.54 -0.99 -0.41
C SER A 97 -7.83 -1.73 -0.78
N GLN A 98 -8.72 -1.08 -1.52
CA GLN A 98 -9.98 -1.66 -1.99
C GLN A 98 -9.74 -2.84 -2.92
N SER A 99 -8.92 -2.67 -3.94
CA SER A 99 -8.69 -3.68 -4.98
C SER A 99 -7.87 -4.87 -4.50
N ALA A 100 -6.86 -4.64 -3.64
CA ALA A 100 -6.09 -5.70 -3.00
C ALA A 100 -6.90 -6.46 -1.93
N GLY A 101 -7.99 -5.88 -1.42
CA GLY A 101 -8.77 -6.44 -0.32
C GLY A 101 -8.00 -6.44 0.99
N VAL A 102 -7.33 -5.34 1.31
CA VAL A 102 -6.50 -5.23 2.52
C VAL A 102 -6.99 -4.10 3.42
N THR A 103 -6.87 -4.30 4.73
CA THR A 103 -6.95 -3.19 5.68
C THR A 103 -5.56 -2.56 5.75
N LEU A 104 -5.48 -1.25 5.53
CA LEU A 104 -4.23 -0.50 5.44
C LEU A 104 -4.29 0.74 6.32
N HIS A 105 -3.32 0.90 7.19
CA HIS A 105 -3.12 2.09 7.99
C HIS A 105 -1.82 2.76 7.56
N VAL A 106 -1.89 4.00 7.13
CA VAL A 106 -0.76 4.82 6.70
C VAL A 106 -0.72 6.08 7.54
N GLU A 107 0.37 6.27 8.25
CA GLU A 107 0.56 7.40 9.14
C GLU A 107 1.96 7.99 8.97
N ASN A 108 2.05 9.29 8.73
CA ASN A 108 3.29 10.04 8.93
C ASN A 108 3.30 10.54 10.36
N ILE A 109 4.30 10.11 11.14
CA ILE A 109 4.41 10.41 12.57
C ILE A 109 4.97 11.82 12.76
N TYR A 110 6.01 12.15 11.99
CA TYR A 110 6.61 13.48 11.88
C TYR A 110 7.42 13.59 10.59
N GLY A 111 7.75 14.81 10.21
CA GLY A 111 8.55 15.16 9.03
C GLY A 111 8.16 16.54 8.51
N GLU A 112 9.01 17.11 7.68
CA GLU A 112 8.81 18.44 7.09
C GLU A 112 8.65 18.35 5.58
N ASN A 113 9.53 17.61 4.89
CA ASN A 113 9.53 17.49 3.43
C ASN A 113 8.40 16.57 2.95
N SER A 114 7.46 17.10 2.17
CA SER A 114 6.30 16.34 1.68
C SER A 114 6.69 15.17 0.77
N HIS A 115 7.78 15.27 0.00
CA HIS A 115 8.30 14.16 -0.80
C HIS A 115 8.79 13.02 0.09
N HIS A 116 9.59 13.33 1.13
CA HIS A 116 10.06 12.34 2.10
C HIS A 116 8.90 11.63 2.82
N LYS A 117 7.86 12.39 3.19
CA LYS A 117 6.65 11.81 3.79
C LYS A 117 5.99 10.78 2.88
N ILE A 118 5.73 11.14 1.62
CA ILE A 118 5.06 10.24 0.68
C ILE A 118 5.94 9.06 0.30
N GLU A 119 7.20 9.28 -0.02
CA GLU A 119 8.11 8.20 -0.38
C GLU A 119 8.28 7.19 0.76
N SER A 120 8.39 7.65 2.01
CA SER A 120 8.45 6.76 3.17
C SER A 120 7.16 5.94 3.35
N CYS A 121 5.99 6.48 3.02
CA CYS A 121 4.73 5.73 3.03
C CYS A 121 4.71 4.61 1.99
N TYR A 122 5.14 4.87 0.75
CA TYR A 122 5.25 3.83 -0.28
C TYR A 122 6.29 2.76 0.07
N LYS A 123 7.45 3.15 0.61
CA LYS A 123 8.45 2.21 1.12
C LYS A 123 7.88 1.36 2.25
N GLY A 124 7.11 1.98 3.14
CA GLY A 124 6.43 1.30 4.24
C GLY A 124 5.41 0.27 3.75
N LEU A 125 4.57 0.64 2.77
CA LEU A 125 3.64 -0.29 2.12
C LEU A 125 4.38 -1.47 1.49
N ALA A 126 5.42 -1.19 0.72
CA ALA A 126 6.21 -2.21 0.04
C ALA A 126 6.83 -3.23 1.02
N ARG A 127 7.41 -2.76 2.12
CA ARG A 127 8.00 -3.64 3.14
C ARG A 127 6.94 -4.39 3.93
N SER A 128 5.84 -3.73 4.29
CA SER A 128 4.72 -4.39 4.98
C SER A 128 4.08 -5.47 4.10
N LEU A 129 3.92 -5.24 2.79
CA LEU A 129 3.45 -6.26 1.85
C LEU A 129 4.38 -7.47 1.80
N LYS A 130 5.70 -7.25 1.66
CA LYS A 130 6.70 -8.32 1.68
C LYS A 130 6.54 -9.20 2.92
N ASP A 131 6.45 -8.58 4.09
CA ASP A 131 6.40 -9.32 5.34
C ASP A 131 5.05 -9.98 5.58
N ALA A 132 3.94 -9.33 5.23
CA ALA A 132 2.59 -9.89 5.37
C ALA A 132 2.33 -11.08 4.43
N LEU A 133 2.87 -11.03 3.21
CA LEU A 133 2.74 -12.10 2.21
C LEU A 133 3.78 -13.21 2.37
N ALA A 134 4.79 -13.04 3.23
CA ALA A 134 5.78 -14.07 3.48
C ALA A 134 5.14 -15.33 4.07
N ILE A 135 5.56 -16.51 3.57
CA ILE A 135 5.06 -17.79 4.07
C ILE A 135 5.70 -18.11 5.44
N ASP A 136 4.88 -18.34 6.44
CA ASP A 136 5.32 -18.93 7.72
C ASP A 136 5.33 -20.46 7.58
N LYS A 137 6.53 -21.05 7.67
CA LYS A 137 6.73 -22.49 7.48
C LYS A 137 5.95 -23.35 8.49
N ARG A 138 5.59 -22.79 9.65
CA ARG A 138 4.83 -23.51 10.71
C ARG A 138 3.35 -23.63 10.40
N ILE A 139 2.78 -22.72 9.60
CA ILE A 139 1.35 -22.65 9.27
C ILE A 139 1.07 -22.74 7.76
N LYS A 140 2.07 -23.16 6.94
CA LYS A 140 2.05 -23.07 5.47
C LYS A 140 0.81 -23.65 4.78
N ASN A 141 0.09 -24.56 5.41
CA ASN A 141 -1.10 -25.22 4.85
C ASN A 141 -2.42 -24.71 5.44
N SER A 142 -2.39 -23.78 6.38
CA SER A 142 -3.58 -23.23 7.00
C SER A 142 -3.84 -21.78 6.58
N ILE A 143 -5.11 -21.38 6.61
CA ILE A 143 -5.49 -19.99 6.45
C ILE A 143 -5.29 -19.31 7.82
N PRO A 144 -4.55 -18.17 7.90
CA PRO A 144 -4.28 -17.51 9.17
C PRO A 144 -5.51 -16.73 9.67
N SER A 145 -6.59 -17.47 9.94
CA SER A 145 -7.87 -16.94 10.41
C SER A 145 -8.62 -17.97 11.23
N THR A 146 -9.12 -17.57 12.40
CA THR A 146 -9.98 -18.42 13.23
C THR A 146 -11.34 -18.71 12.58
N LYS A 147 -11.72 -17.93 11.54
CA LYS A 147 -12.95 -18.15 10.76
C LYS A 147 -12.74 -19.11 9.58
N GLY A 148 -11.52 -19.60 9.33
CA GLY A 148 -11.21 -20.48 8.21
C GLY A 148 -11.23 -19.83 6.82
N SER A 149 -11.42 -18.50 6.74
CA SER A 149 -11.45 -17.72 5.50
C SER A 149 -10.87 -16.32 5.71
N ILE A 150 -10.26 -15.77 4.65
CA ILE A 150 -9.82 -14.37 4.52
C ILE A 150 -9.89 -13.92 3.06
#